data_56aeac287740656a5d4c8036ce13d96e
#
_entry.id   56aeac287740656a5d4c8036ce13d96e
#
_cell.length_a   1.000
_cell.length_b   1.000
_cell.length_c   1.000
_cell.angle_alpha   90.00
_cell.angle_beta   90.00
_cell.angle_gamma   90.00
#
_symmetry.space_group_name_H-M   'P 1'
#
loop_
_entity.id
_entity.type
_entity.pdbx_description
1 polymer ?
#
loop_
_entity_poly.entity_id
_entity_poly.type
_entity_poly.pdbx_seq_one_letter_code
_entity_poly.pdbx_strand_id
1 'polypeptide(L)'
;MLFRSDGGMYENPRPALYQARYEAALAERLDEPPARPVTIAGRCCESGDVLIWETPLPEPRPGDLLVIFSTGAYNYAMASNYNRYPRPAIVFVRDGQARTVVERETLDDVLARDVPPA
;
A
#
# COMPACT_ATOMS: atom_id res chain seq x y z
N MET A 1 13.31 -7.72 -10.56
CA MET A 1 11.99 -8.40 -10.66
C MET A 1 10.89 -7.40 -10.36
N LEU A 2 9.76 -7.44 -11.08
CA LEU A 2 8.57 -6.64 -10.76
C LEU A 2 7.59 -7.51 -9.96
N PHE A 3 7.14 -7.02 -8.81
CA PHE A 3 6.12 -7.64 -7.97
C PHE A 3 4.98 -6.65 -7.75
N ARG A 4 3.75 -7.05 -8.10
CA ARG A 4 2.56 -6.21 -7.95
C ARG A 4 1.88 -6.52 -6.63
N SER A 5 1.65 -5.47 -5.83
CA SER A 5 0.88 -5.52 -4.59
C SER A 5 -0.59 -5.16 -4.83
N ASP A 6 -1.43 -5.38 -3.84
CA ASP A 6 -2.81 -4.89 -3.79
C ASP A 6 -2.94 -3.46 -3.23
N GLY A 7 -1.84 -2.89 -2.74
CA GLY A 7 -1.72 -1.47 -2.44
C GLY A 7 -1.43 -0.61 -3.67
N GLY A 8 -1.14 0.66 -3.47
CA GLY A 8 -0.78 1.55 -4.57
C GLY A 8 -0.62 3.01 -4.17
N MET A 9 -0.36 3.85 -5.18
CA MET A 9 -0.17 5.28 -4.99
C MET A 9 -1.40 6.00 -4.42
N TYR A 10 -2.57 5.39 -4.44
CA TYR A 10 -3.77 5.95 -3.81
C TYR A 10 -3.70 5.90 -2.27
N GLU A 11 -2.92 4.99 -1.69
CA GLU A 11 -2.66 4.87 -0.26
C GLU A 11 -1.35 5.53 0.14
N ASN A 12 -0.29 5.37 -0.66
CA ASN A 12 1.02 5.94 -0.46
C ASN A 12 1.48 6.70 -1.71
N PRO A 13 1.06 7.97 -1.89
CA PRO A 13 1.43 8.75 -3.07
C PRO A 13 2.86 9.30 -3.03
N ARG A 14 3.55 9.25 -1.90
CA ARG A 14 4.83 9.93 -1.69
C ARG A 14 5.98 9.42 -2.57
N PRO A 15 6.10 8.11 -2.88
CA PRO A 15 7.10 7.66 -3.86
C PRO A 15 6.91 8.31 -5.23
N ALA A 16 5.66 8.41 -5.71
CA ALA A 16 5.34 9.00 -7.01
C ALA A 16 5.53 10.54 -7.02
N LEU A 17 5.13 11.24 -5.94
CA LEU A 17 5.15 12.70 -5.89
C LEU A 17 6.52 13.27 -5.54
N TYR A 18 7.25 12.63 -4.62
CA TYR A 18 8.47 13.17 -4.04
C TYR A 18 9.69 12.26 -4.19
N GLN A 19 9.53 11.11 -4.84
CA GLN A 19 10.56 10.08 -4.89
C GLN A 19 10.98 9.63 -3.47
N ALA A 20 10.04 9.65 -2.52
CA ALA A 20 10.27 9.19 -1.16
C ALA A 20 10.68 7.72 -1.16
N ARG A 21 11.72 7.40 -0.40
CA ARG A 21 12.24 6.05 -0.30
C ARG A 21 11.65 5.37 0.93
N TYR A 22 11.22 4.13 0.75
CA TYR A 22 10.68 3.27 1.79
C TYR A 22 11.44 1.96 1.81
N GLU A 23 11.41 1.30 2.97
CA GLU A 23 11.87 -0.05 3.15
C GLU A 23 10.68 -0.99 3.25
N ALA A 24 10.87 -2.24 2.83
CA ALA A 24 9.83 -3.25 2.88
C ALA A 24 10.38 -4.59 3.37
N ALA A 25 9.48 -5.42 3.88
CA ALA A 25 9.76 -6.80 4.25
C ALA A 25 8.56 -7.71 3.95
N LEU A 26 8.80 -9.01 3.88
CA LEU A 26 7.73 -10.00 3.87
C LEU A 26 7.42 -10.39 5.32
N ALA A 27 6.20 -10.11 5.80
CA ALA A 27 5.83 -10.19 7.22
C ALA A 27 6.10 -11.56 7.85
N GLU A 28 5.88 -12.64 7.10
CA GLU A 28 6.05 -14.01 7.59
C GLU A 28 7.45 -14.58 7.36
N ARG A 29 8.35 -13.80 6.73
CA ARG A 29 9.69 -14.24 6.32
C ARG A 29 10.76 -13.19 6.59
N LEU A 30 10.68 -12.52 7.74
CA LEU A 30 11.56 -11.40 8.13
C LEU A 30 13.04 -11.81 8.21
N ASP A 31 13.32 -13.04 8.63
CA ASP A 31 14.69 -13.55 8.81
C ASP A 31 15.24 -14.25 7.55
N GLU A 32 14.45 -14.36 6.49
CA GLU A 32 14.89 -14.99 5.23
C GLU A 32 15.80 -14.01 4.46
N PRO A 33 16.99 -14.45 4.03
CA PRO A 33 17.91 -13.57 3.33
C PRO A 33 17.33 -13.10 1.99
N PRO A 34 17.66 -11.87 1.55
CA PRO A 34 17.21 -11.39 0.26
C PRO A 34 17.79 -12.22 -0.88
N ALA A 35 16.94 -12.59 -1.84
CA ALA A 35 17.33 -13.36 -3.01
C ALA A 35 17.79 -12.47 -4.17
N ARG A 36 17.08 -11.35 -4.40
CA ARG A 36 17.38 -10.41 -5.48
C ARG A 36 16.65 -9.08 -5.28
N PRO A 37 17.05 -8.00 -6.01
CA PRO A 37 16.31 -6.75 -6.02
C PRO A 37 14.91 -6.93 -6.63
N VAL A 38 13.90 -6.38 -5.94
CA VAL A 38 12.49 -6.43 -6.32
C VAL A 38 11.96 -5.00 -6.42
N THR A 39 11.28 -4.69 -7.50
CA THR A 39 10.50 -3.46 -7.65
C THR A 39 9.05 -3.76 -7.26
N ILE A 40 8.53 -3.01 -6.28
CA ILE A 40 7.16 -3.17 -5.80
C ILE A 40 6.27 -2.16 -6.51
N ALA A 41 5.36 -2.64 -7.33
CA ALA A 41 4.37 -1.84 -8.03
C ALA A 41 3.01 -1.95 -7.34
N GLY A 42 2.20 -0.90 -7.46
CA GLY A 42 0.82 -0.90 -7.02
C GLY A 42 -0.14 -1.50 -8.05
N ARG A 43 -1.42 -1.41 -7.74
CA ARG A 43 -2.52 -1.97 -8.54
C ARG A 43 -3.22 -0.94 -9.44
N CYS A 44 -2.87 0.33 -9.35
CA CYS A 44 -3.48 1.36 -10.17
C CYS A 44 -3.15 1.17 -11.66
N CYS A 45 -4.08 1.56 -12.52
CA CYS A 45 -3.88 1.59 -13.97
C CYS A 45 -3.04 2.82 -14.36
N GLU A 46 -1.80 2.83 -13.86
CA GLU A 46 -0.87 3.96 -13.93
C GLU A 46 0.57 3.43 -13.91
N SER A 47 1.37 3.79 -14.91
CA SER A 47 2.77 3.35 -15.00
C SER A 47 3.67 3.91 -13.90
N GLY A 48 3.28 5.05 -13.31
CA GLY A 48 3.96 5.67 -12.17
C GLY A 48 3.61 5.04 -10.82
N ASP A 49 2.71 4.04 -10.77
CA ASP A 49 2.33 3.38 -9.52
C ASP A 49 3.39 2.38 -9.07
N VAL A 50 4.54 2.91 -8.69
CA VAL A 50 5.66 2.16 -8.12
C VAL A 50 5.89 2.65 -6.70
N LEU A 51 5.74 1.74 -5.75
CA LEU A 51 5.90 2.02 -4.32
C LEU A 51 7.35 1.99 -3.88
N ILE A 52 8.12 1.02 -4.37
CA ILE A 52 9.56 0.91 -4.05
C ILE A 52 10.31 0.36 -5.26
N TRP A 53 11.42 1.01 -5.62
CA TRP A 53 12.33 0.54 -6.65
C TRP A 53 13.44 -0.30 -6.05
N GLU A 54 13.69 -1.47 -6.64
CA GLU A 54 14.89 -2.30 -6.43
C GLU A 54 15.24 -2.57 -4.94
N THR A 55 14.23 -2.85 -4.09
CA THR A 55 14.47 -3.22 -2.70
C THR A 55 14.92 -4.68 -2.58
N PRO A 56 15.88 -4.99 -1.69
CA PRO A 56 16.29 -6.36 -1.45
C PRO A 56 15.19 -7.12 -0.66
N LEU A 57 14.64 -8.17 -1.25
CA LEU A 57 13.64 -9.03 -0.61
C LEU A 57 13.96 -10.52 -0.85
N PRO A 58 13.50 -11.42 0.03
CA PRO A 58 13.34 -12.82 -0.33
C PRO A 58 12.49 -12.95 -1.60
N GLU A 59 12.54 -14.06 -2.30
CA GLU A 59 11.75 -14.28 -3.52
C GLU A 59 10.24 -14.14 -3.21
N PRO A 60 9.54 -13.05 -3.62
CA PRO A 60 8.14 -12.85 -3.29
C PRO A 60 7.25 -13.83 -4.05
N ARG A 61 6.18 -14.28 -3.40
CA ARG A 61 5.18 -15.21 -3.94
C ARG A 61 3.79 -14.61 -3.86
N PRO A 62 2.88 -14.96 -4.75
CA PRO A 62 1.48 -14.59 -4.62
C PRO A 62 0.92 -15.03 -3.25
N GLY A 63 0.29 -14.10 -2.54
CA GLY A 63 -0.26 -14.34 -1.20
C GLY A 63 0.65 -13.91 -0.05
N ASP A 64 1.93 -13.56 -0.31
CA ASP A 64 2.79 -12.99 0.73
C ASP A 64 2.25 -11.68 1.27
N LEU A 65 2.34 -11.48 2.58
CA LEU A 65 2.06 -10.21 3.23
C LEU A 65 3.27 -9.30 3.14
N LEU A 66 3.14 -8.22 2.35
CA LEU A 66 4.16 -7.19 2.22
C LEU A 66 3.95 -6.09 3.26
N VAL A 67 4.99 -5.78 4.01
CA VAL A 67 5.02 -4.64 4.94
C VAL A 67 5.90 -3.55 4.34
N ILE A 68 5.37 -2.33 4.23
CA ILE A 68 6.13 -1.13 3.91
C ILE A 68 6.26 -0.33 5.20
N PHE A 69 7.50 -0.08 5.65
CA PHE A 69 7.77 0.60 6.90
C PHE A 69 7.58 2.11 6.81
N SER A 70 7.42 2.76 7.98
CA SER A 70 7.40 4.22 8.12
C SER A 70 6.29 4.93 7.33
N THR A 71 5.16 4.28 7.13
CA THR A 71 4.01 4.83 6.40
C THR A 71 2.98 5.52 7.29
N GLY A 72 3.25 5.71 8.60
CA GLY A 72 2.30 6.33 9.52
C GLY A 72 2.11 7.83 9.33
N ALA A 73 3.16 8.55 8.90
CA ALA A 73 3.11 9.99 8.71
C ALA A 73 2.76 10.34 7.26
N TYR A 74 1.81 11.25 7.09
CA TYR A 74 1.30 11.83 5.83
C TYR A 74 0.51 10.88 4.92
N ASN A 75 0.79 9.58 4.89
CA ASN A 75 0.21 8.66 3.91
C ASN A 75 -1.32 8.69 3.90
N TYR A 76 -1.96 8.43 5.04
CA TYR A 76 -3.42 8.46 5.10
C TYR A 76 -4.01 9.84 4.79
N ALA A 77 -3.39 10.92 5.31
CA ALA A 77 -3.84 12.29 5.06
C ALA A 77 -3.73 12.69 3.57
N MET A 78 -2.86 12.04 2.81
CA MET A 78 -2.67 12.24 1.38
C MET A 78 -3.39 11.17 0.53
N ALA A 79 -3.95 10.13 1.16
CA ALA A 79 -4.66 9.07 0.46
C ALA A 79 -5.86 9.62 -0.32
N SER A 80 -6.15 8.99 -1.44
CA SER A 80 -7.22 9.39 -2.35
C SER A 80 -8.04 8.18 -2.82
N ASN A 81 -9.12 8.43 -3.52
CA ASN A 81 -9.87 7.39 -4.20
C ASN A 81 -9.46 7.25 -5.68
N TYR A 82 -8.16 7.43 -5.97
CA TYR A 82 -7.66 7.25 -7.34
C TYR A 82 -8.02 5.86 -7.88
N ASN A 83 -8.48 5.78 -9.12
CA ASN A 83 -9.11 4.62 -9.74
C ASN A 83 -10.33 4.07 -8.97
N ARG A 84 -10.98 4.89 -8.13
CA ARG A 84 -12.14 4.50 -7.31
C ARG A 84 -11.81 3.44 -6.26
N TYR A 85 -10.55 3.32 -5.84
CA TYR A 85 -10.21 2.45 -4.73
C TYR A 85 -10.60 3.07 -3.39
N PRO A 86 -11.22 2.31 -2.48
CA PRO A 86 -11.48 2.75 -1.11
C PRO A 86 -10.17 3.02 -0.34
N ARG A 87 -10.15 4.07 0.47
CA ARG A 87 -9.03 4.34 1.36
C ARG A 87 -8.92 3.26 2.43
N PRO A 88 -7.69 2.90 2.87
CA PRO A 88 -7.48 1.82 3.82
C PRO A 88 -7.91 2.18 5.24
N ALA A 89 -8.05 1.19 6.10
CA ALA A 89 -8.20 1.38 7.54
C ALA A 89 -6.87 1.84 8.17
N ILE A 90 -6.97 2.51 9.33
CA ILE A 90 -5.84 2.68 10.25
C ILE A 90 -6.08 1.81 11.47
N VAL A 91 -5.12 0.96 11.78
CA VAL A 91 -5.16 0.05 12.92
C VAL A 91 -3.95 0.29 13.80
N PHE A 92 -4.18 0.56 15.07
CA PHE A 92 -3.12 0.61 16.06
C PHE A 92 -2.94 -0.78 16.69
N VAL A 93 -1.69 -1.21 16.81
CA VAL A 93 -1.34 -2.47 17.46
C VAL A 93 -0.50 -2.17 18.69
N ARG A 94 -0.93 -2.67 19.83
CA ARG A 94 -0.21 -2.56 21.10
C ARG A 94 -0.45 -3.78 21.94
N ASP A 95 0.61 -4.33 22.53
CA ASP A 95 0.56 -5.49 23.43
C ASP A 95 -0.19 -6.69 22.82
N GLY A 96 0.03 -6.96 21.53
CA GLY A 96 -0.64 -8.02 20.79
C GLY A 96 -2.12 -7.79 20.46
N GLN A 97 -2.66 -6.61 20.76
CA GLN A 97 -4.03 -6.24 20.47
C GLN A 97 -4.10 -5.22 19.33
N ALA A 98 -5.04 -5.43 18.41
CA ALA A 98 -5.32 -4.53 17.29
C ALA A 98 -6.59 -3.71 17.57
N ARG A 99 -6.52 -2.41 17.33
CA ARG A 99 -7.65 -1.49 17.45
C ARG A 99 -7.77 -0.64 16.20
N THR A 100 -8.88 -0.73 15.50
CA THR A 100 -9.20 0.17 14.38
C THR A 100 -9.46 1.58 14.93
N VAL A 101 -8.75 2.56 14.39
CA VAL A 101 -8.90 3.98 14.72
C VAL A 101 -9.46 4.80 13.56
N VAL A 102 -9.36 4.27 12.34
CA VAL A 102 -10.07 4.76 11.14
C VAL A 102 -10.60 3.56 10.39
N GLU A 103 -11.90 3.54 10.15
CA GLU A 103 -12.55 2.48 9.37
C GLU A 103 -12.09 2.51 7.91
N ARG A 104 -12.03 1.34 7.29
CA ARG A 104 -11.83 1.22 5.84
C ARG A 104 -13.06 1.77 5.11
N GLU A 105 -12.86 2.58 4.09
CA GLU A 105 -13.95 2.96 3.20
C GLU A 105 -14.58 1.74 2.51
N THR A 106 -15.89 1.77 2.38
CA THR A 106 -16.66 0.84 1.55
C THR A 106 -16.80 1.38 0.11
N LEU A 107 -17.29 0.55 -0.80
CA LEU A 107 -17.64 1.06 -2.14
C LEU A 107 -18.79 2.06 -2.08
N ASP A 108 -19.73 1.91 -1.14
CA ASP A 108 -20.83 2.84 -0.95
C ASP A 108 -20.31 4.22 -0.51
N ASP A 109 -19.27 4.27 0.33
CA ASP A 109 -18.62 5.53 0.70
C ASP A 109 -18.00 6.23 -0.53
N VAL A 110 -17.34 5.47 -1.40
CA VAL A 110 -16.73 5.99 -2.63
C VAL A 110 -17.78 6.51 -3.61
N LEU A 111 -18.95 5.87 -3.66
CA LEU A 111 -20.05 6.19 -4.58
C LEU A 111 -21.06 7.18 -3.99
N ALA A 112 -20.95 7.55 -2.73
CA ALA A 112 -21.95 8.34 -2.00
C ALA A 112 -22.29 9.71 -2.64
N ARG A 113 -21.43 10.23 -3.51
CA ARG A 113 -21.64 11.49 -4.22
C ARG A 113 -22.01 11.33 -5.68
N ASP A 114 -22.13 10.10 -6.17
CA ASP A 114 -22.52 9.86 -7.55
C ASP A 114 -24.02 10.08 -7.71
N VAL A 115 -24.39 10.82 -8.75
CA VAL A 115 -25.78 11.07 -9.11
C VAL A 115 -26.10 10.19 -10.31
N PRO A 116 -27.15 9.33 -10.23
CA PRO A 116 -27.58 8.56 -11.39
C PRO A 116 -27.88 9.47 -12.60
N PRO A 117 -27.55 9.06 -13.82
CA PRO A 117 -27.94 9.81 -15.00
C PRO A 117 -29.47 9.89 -15.08
N ALA A 118 -29.98 11.03 -15.54
CA ALA A 118 -31.40 11.25 -15.76
C ALA A 118 -31.93 10.34 -16.88
#